data_1dafd954baf6a332f2b60803534e32a4
#
_entry.id   1dafd954baf6a332f2b60803534e32a4
#
_cell.length_a   1.000
_cell.length_b   1.000
_cell.length_c   1.000
_cell.angle_alpha   90.00
_cell.angle_beta   90.00
_cell.angle_gamma   90.00
#
_symmetry.space_group_name_H-M   'P 1'
#
loop_
_entity.id
_entity.type
_entity.pdbx_description
1 polymer ?
#
loop_
_entity_poly.entity_id
_entity_poly.type
_entity_poly.pdbx_seq_one_letter_code
_entity_poly.pdbx_strand_id
1 'polypeptide(L)'
;MRAMVDKRNEFGQFIMTGSNSIDPHKKKEFIKHSGSGRIAKMQMLTMSLHESLESNGRISLKELFNNKDLDIDGITSEMSIEELIFAACRGGWPASLHAKFDKAKLQIAKNYVKTVCSIDVSTIDGIKRNEKVASTILKSYARNISTLAKKNVVYKDTNEHLDGVSQTSFDTYIDALERLFVIQDIEAWSPAIRSASAIRRGLKREFVDPSIAVAALGLSPEALYTDLKTFGFLFECMAIRDLKAYSLSLGGTISYYHDRYDLEADAVLHLEDGRYALIEFKLGSREIEEGAEHLKEIKRLVQEHNTTEKQIKLREPDLLMVITGGEMAYTRPDGVKIIPLACLKD
;
A
#
# COMPACT_ATOMS: atom_id res chain seq x y z
N MET A 1 30.65 -5.26 14.09
CA MET A 1 29.40 -5.99 14.10
C MET A 1 29.54 -7.43 13.61
N ARG A 2 29.93 -7.70 12.34
CA ARG A 2 29.98 -9.06 11.76
C ARG A 2 30.73 -10.06 12.65
N ALA A 3 31.96 -9.79 13.02
CA ALA A 3 32.77 -10.67 13.88
C ALA A 3 32.15 -10.94 15.27
N MET A 4 31.33 -9.99 15.78
CA MET A 4 30.59 -10.19 17.03
C MET A 4 29.40 -11.11 16.85
N VAL A 5 28.63 -10.95 15.74
CA VAL A 5 27.53 -11.84 15.41
C VAL A 5 28.03 -13.28 15.21
N ASP A 6 29.13 -13.44 14.46
CA ASP A 6 29.75 -14.75 14.21
C ASP A 6 30.28 -15.39 15.51
N LYS A 7 30.84 -14.59 16.43
CA LYS A 7 31.38 -15.06 17.71
C LYS A 7 30.28 -15.49 18.69
N ARG A 8 29.15 -14.76 18.73
CA ARG A 8 28.05 -15.02 19.68
C ARG A 8 27.08 -16.07 19.17
N ASN A 9 26.94 -16.18 17.83
CA ASN A 9 26.02 -17.08 17.15
C ASN A 9 24.56 -16.95 17.64
N GLU A 10 24.12 -15.70 17.89
CA GLU A 10 22.79 -15.35 18.35
C GLU A 10 22.13 -14.41 17.35
N PHE A 11 20.80 -14.47 17.21
CA PHE A 11 20.01 -13.59 16.37
C PHE A 11 19.61 -12.29 17.10
N GLY A 12 19.26 -11.24 16.34
CA GLY A 12 18.67 -10.02 16.90
C GLY A 12 19.61 -9.14 17.72
N GLN A 13 20.93 -9.28 17.56
CA GLN A 13 21.92 -8.55 18.37
C GLN A 13 22.05 -7.06 18.03
N PHE A 14 21.70 -6.67 16.79
CA PHE A 14 21.87 -5.31 16.30
C PHE A 14 20.68 -4.91 15.44
N ILE A 15 20.20 -3.68 15.61
CA ILE A 15 19.27 -3.02 14.72
C ILE A 15 20.04 -1.92 14.00
N MET A 16 20.00 -1.96 12.66
CA MET A 16 20.59 -0.92 11.82
C MET A 16 19.47 -0.23 11.05
N THR A 17 19.42 1.09 11.09
CA THR A 17 18.41 1.88 10.41
C THR A 17 19.03 2.72 9.31
N GLY A 18 18.30 2.96 8.24
CA GLY A 18 18.66 3.84 7.14
C GLY A 18 17.41 4.38 6.45
N SER A 19 17.51 5.58 5.90
CA SER A 19 16.36 6.28 5.27
C SER A 19 16.18 5.96 3.79
N ASN A 20 17.01 5.11 3.20
CA ASN A 20 16.92 4.75 1.78
C ASN A 20 17.41 3.34 1.51
N SER A 21 17.05 2.80 0.35
CA SER A 21 17.59 1.53 -0.13
C SER A 21 19.01 1.70 -0.69
N ILE A 22 19.82 0.66 -0.55
CA ILE A 22 21.18 0.64 -1.10
C ILE A 22 21.09 0.58 -2.64
N ASP A 23 21.86 1.44 -3.32
CA ASP A 23 21.99 1.43 -4.78
C ASP A 23 22.54 0.07 -5.28
N PRO A 24 21.77 -0.69 -6.06
CA PRO A 24 22.26 -1.96 -6.60
C PRO A 24 23.45 -1.79 -7.56
N HIS A 25 23.58 -0.62 -8.20
CA HIS A 25 24.68 -0.32 -9.13
C HIS A 25 25.99 0.07 -8.39
N LYS A 26 25.91 0.62 -7.19
CA LYS A 26 27.07 0.90 -6.33
C LYS A 26 27.59 -0.31 -5.56
N LYS A 27 26.95 -1.47 -5.67
CA LYS A 27 27.35 -2.71 -4.97
C LYS A 27 28.79 -3.15 -5.23
N LYS A 28 29.40 -2.77 -6.36
CA LYS A 28 30.76 -3.22 -6.71
C LYS A 28 31.89 -2.57 -5.91
N GLU A 29 31.70 -1.36 -5.37
CA GLU A 29 32.77 -0.64 -4.65
C GLU A 29 32.70 -0.77 -3.12
N PHE A 30 31.51 -0.93 -2.53
CA PHE A 30 31.31 -0.86 -1.08
C PHE A 30 31.00 -2.18 -0.38
N ILE A 31 30.59 -3.23 -1.09
CA ILE A 31 30.18 -4.49 -0.47
C ILE A 31 31.11 -5.62 -0.90
N LYS A 32 32.26 -5.75 -0.22
CA LYS A 32 33.09 -6.97 -0.32
C LYS A 32 32.37 -8.23 0.21
N HIS A 33 31.23 -8.07 0.96
CA HIS A 33 30.46 -9.16 1.53
C HIS A 33 28.99 -8.74 1.73
N SER A 34 28.06 -9.53 1.26
CA SER A 34 26.61 -9.26 1.22
C SER A 34 25.93 -9.24 2.60
N GLY A 35 26.55 -9.78 3.65
CA GLY A 35 25.88 -10.04 4.94
C GLY A 35 24.81 -11.15 4.87
N SER A 36 24.76 -11.90 3.77
CA SER A 36 23.81 -13.00 3.58
C SER A 36 23.83 -13.97 4.77
N GLY A 37 22.66 -14.38 5.24
CA GLY A 37 22.49 -15.23 6.40
C GLY A 37 22.69 -14.57 7.77
N ARG A 38 23.02 -13.27 7.81
CA ARG A 38 23.25 -12.51 9.05
C ARG A 38 22.40 -11.27 9.20
N ILE A 39 21.77 -10.81 8.13
CA ILE A 39 20.98 -9.58 8.09
C ILE A 39 19.59 -9.92 7.52
N ALA A 40 18.56 -9.69 8.34
CA ALA A 40 17.18 -9.59 7.89
C ALA A 40 16.87 -8.11 7.57
N LYS A 41 16.18 -7.86 6.47
CA LYS A 41 15.73 -6.52 6.10
C LYS A 41 14.25 -6.41 6.39
N MET A 42 13.86 -5.33 7.03
CA MET A 42 12.48 -4.96 7.28
C MET A 42 12.29 -3.50 6.86
N GLN A 43 11.24 -3.22 6.12
CA GLN A 43 10.84 -1.86 5.83
C GLN A 43 9.96 -1.35 6.97
N MET A 44 10.32 -0.20 7.53
CA MET A 44 9.46 0.53 8.46
C MET A 44 8.50 1.39 7.63
N LEU A 45 7.21 1.15 7.80
CA LEU A 45 6.16 1.92 7.15
C LEU A 45 5.81 3.17 7.96
N THR A 46 5.01 4.08 7.39
CA THR A 46 4.32 5.10 8.15
C THR A 46 3.28 4.45 9.07
N MET A 47 2.90 5.12 10.16
CA MET A 47 1.98 4.55 11.14
C MET A 47 0.60 4.26 10.53
N SER A 48 0.07 3.09 10.83
CA SER A 48 -1.31 2.72 10.54
C SER A 48 -2.30 3.47 11.44
N LEU A 49 -3.60 3.39 11.15
CA LEU A 49 -4.64 3.96 12.01
C LEU A 49 -4.61 3.35 13.43
N HIS A 50 -4.24 2.07 13.55
CA HIS A 50 -4.12 1.45 14.87
C HIS A 50 -2.92 1.99 15.65
N GLU A 51 -1.76 2.12 15.02
CA GLU A 51 -0.54 2.67 15.65
C GLU A 51 -0.71 4.15 16.03
N SER A 52 -1.52 4.90 15.28
CA SER A 52 -1.86 6.29 15.60
C SER A 52 -3.04 6.45 16.57
N LEU A 53 -3.58 5.33 17.10
CA LEU A 53 -4.70 5.27 18.06
C LEU A 53 -6.04 5.79 17.50
N GLU A 54 -6.21 5.74 16.19
CA GLU A 54 -7.44 6.13 15.47
C GLU A 54 -8.30 4.91 15.15
N SER A 55 -7.70 3.74 14.92
CA SER A 55 -8.44 2.48 14.91
C SER A 55 -8.60 1.97 16.33
N ASN A 56 -9.81 1.50 16.66
CA ASN A 56 -10.10 0.89 17.97
C ASN A 56 -9.53 -0.54 18.11
N GLY A 57 -9.05 -1.14 17.01
CA GLY A 57 -8.38 -2.44 17.01
C GLY A 57 -9.23 -3.62 17.48
N ARG A 58 -10.56 -3.53 17.38
CA ARG A 58 -11.46 -4.59 17.86
C ARG A 58 -11.46 -5.83 16.96
N ILE A 59 -10.96 -5.70 15.73
CA ILE A 59 -10.88 -6.78 14.76
C ILE A 59 -9.40 -7.02 14.42
N SER A 60 -8.85 -8.17 14.80
CA SER A 60 -7.49 -8.56 14.47
C SER A 60 -7.46 -9.29 13.13
N LEU A 61 -6.60 -8.82 12.22
CA LEU A 61 -6.35 -9.49 10.94
C LEU A 61 -5.84 -10.90 11.13
N LYS A 62 -4.97 -11.11 12.12
CA LYS A 62 -4.45 -12.43 12.50
C LYS A 62 -5.55 -13.38 12.97
N GLU A 63 -6.47 -12.90 13.79
CA GLU A 63 -7.59 -13.70 14.27
C GLU A 63 -8.55 -14.07 13.15
N LEU A 64 -8.83 -13.17 12.19
CA LEU A 64 -9.63 -13.46 11.01
C LEU A 64 -9.06 -14.62 10.18
N PHE A 65 -7.75 -14.66 9.97
CA PHE A 65 -7.11 -15.78 9.27
C PHE A 65 -7.09 -17.08 10.08
N ASN A 66 -7.04 -17.00 11.40
CA ASN A 66 -6.99 -18.19 12.27
C ASN A 66 -8.39 -18.75 12.57
N ASN A 67 -9.42 -17.90 12.52
CA ASN A 67 -10.81 -18.28 12.76
C ASN A 67 -11.72 -17.63 11.72
N LYS A 68 -12.03 -18.37 10.66
CA LYS A 68 -12.90 -17.88 9.56
C LYS A 68 -14.32 -17.52 10.03
N ASP A 69 -14.79 -18.17 11.10
CA ASP A 69 -16.11 -17.97 11.69
C ASP A 69 -16.09 -16.93 12.83
N LEU A 70 -15.00 -16.16 12.95
CA LEU A 70 -14.91 -15.08 13.93
C LEU A 70 -16.11 -14.16 13.78
N ASP A 71 -16.88 -14.05 14.86
CA ASP A 71 -18.02 -13.14 14.94
C ASP A 71 -17.52 -11.69 15.05
N ILE A 72 -17.89 -10.89 14.07
CA ILE A 72 -17.55 -9.45 14.01
C ILE A 72 -18.82 -8.58 14.03
N ASP A 73 -19.99 -9.20 14.14
CA ASP A 73 -21.27 -8.51 14.03
C ASP A 73 -21.45 -7.50 15.17
N GLY A 74 -21.88 -6.30 14.80
CA GLY A 74 -22.11 -5.23 15.77
C GLY A 74 -20.84 -4.56 16.32
N ILE A 75 -19.64 -4.90 15.83
CA ILE A 75 -18.44 -4.12 16.12
C ILE A 75 -18.53 -2.81 15.34
N THR A 76 -18.36 -1.68 16.04
CA THR A 76 -18.49 -0.35 15.45
C THR A 76 -17.23 0.47 15.62
N SER A 77 -17.00 1.37 14.66
CA SER A 77 -16.06 2.48 14.74
C SER A 77 -16.80 3.77 15.04
N GLU A 78 -16.20 4.64 15.85
CA GLU A 78 -16.68 6.00 16.08
C GLU A 78 -16.06 7.02 15.11
N MET A 79 -15.13 6.58 14.27
CA MET A 79 -14.40 7.45 13.33
C MET A 79 -15.32 7.91 12.21
N SER A 80 -15.55 9.22 12.13
CA SER A 80 -16.34 9.85 11.07
C SER A 80 -15.57 9.89 9.74
N ILE A 81 -16.29 10.16 8.64
CA ILE A 81 -15.69 10.33 7.31
C ILE A 81 -14.75 11.55 7.29
N GLU A 82 -15.06 12.61 8.00
CA GLU A 82 -14.23 13.81 8.14
C GLU A 82 -12.90 13.49 8.82
N GLU A 83 -12.94 12.71 9.90
CA GLU A 83 -11.75 12.25 10.62
C GLU A 83 -10.90 11.31 9.76
N LEU A 84 -11.54 10.43 8.99
CA LEU A 84 -10.86 9.53 8.07
C LEU A 84 -10.15 10.30 6.95
N ILE A 85 -10.82 11.32 6.36
CA ILE A 85 -10.22 12.23 5.38
C ILE A 85 -9.05 13.00 6.00
N PHE A 86 -9.22 13.50 7.21
CA PHE A 86 -8.16 14.23 7.92
C PHE A 86 -6.95 13.33 8.17
N ALA A 87 -7.16 12.08 8.62
CA ALA A 87 -6.10 11.10 8.84
C ALA A 87 -5.32 10.80 7.55
N ALA A 88 -6.00 10.64 6.40
CA ALA A 88 -5.36 10.46 5.11
C ALA A 88 -4.52 11.68 4.68
N CYS A 89 -5.04 12.89 4.93
CA CYS A 89 -4.32 14.14 4.63
C CYS A 89 -3.10 14.37 5.52
N ARG A 90 -3.23 14.05 6.80
CA ARG A 90 -2.17 14.16 7.79
C ARG A 90 -1.07 13.12 7.57
N GLY A 91 -1.46 11.90 7.19
CA GLY A 91 -0.60 10.73 7.04
C GLY A 91 -0.16 10.12 8.36
N GLY A 92 0.49 8.96 8.27
CA GLY A 92 1.01 8.20 9.40
C GLY A 92 2.39 8.68 9.91
N TRP A 93 2.67 9.97 9.88
CA TRP A 93 3.94 10.55 10.34
C TRP A 93 3.95 10.72 11.86
N PRO A 94 4.88 10.11 12.63
CA PRO A 94 4.90 10.24 14.08
C PRO A 94 4.92 11.69 14.57
N ALA A 95 5.64 12.57 13.87
CA ALA A 95 5.70 13.99 14.19
C ALA A 95 4.32 14.69 14.10
N SER A 96 3.39 14.19 13.27
CA SER A 96 2.06 14.76 13.13
C SER A 96 1.18 14.53 14.36
N LEU A 97 1.41 13.46 15.10
CA LEU A 97 0.67 13.15 16.31
C LEU A 97 1.02 14.09 17.47
N HIS A 98 2.25 14.62 17.50
CA HIS A 98 2.73 15.54 18.53
C HIS A 98 2.40 17.00 18.25
N ALA A 99 1.98 17.34 17.03
CA ALA A 99 1.63 18.70 16.68
C ALA A 99 0.31 19.12 17.33
N LYS A 100 0.28 20.34 17.92
CA LYS A 100 -0.89 20.83 18.68
C LYS A 100 -2.05 21.29 17.80
N PHE A 101 -1.76 21.78 16.61
CA PHE A 101 -2.74 22.38 15.70
C PHE A 101 -2.86 21.58 14.42
N ASP A 102 -4.06 21.38 13.91
CA ASP A 102 -4.34 20.60 12.70
C ASP A 102 -3.59 21.14 11.47
N LYS A 103 -3.50 22.46 11.33
CA LYS A 103 -2.67 23.06 10.28
C LYS A 103 -1.21 22.61 10.35
N ALA A 104 -0.65 22.46 11.56
CA ALA A 104 0.73 21.98 11.74
C ALA A 104 0.86 20.50 11.43
N LYS A 105 -0.14 19.68 11.80
CA LYS A 105 -0.19 18.25 11.45
C LYS A 105 -0.16 18.05 9.94
N LEU A 106 -1.00 18.78 9.21
CA LEU A 106 -1.07 18.72 7.73
C LEU A 106 0.18 19.28 7.04
N GLN A 107 0.91 20.20 7.68
CA GLN A 107 2.12 20.78 7.11
C GLN A 107 3.29 19.80 7.03
N ILE A 108 3.29 18.74 7.85
CA ILE A 108 4.38 17.76 7.92
C ILE A 108 4.54 17.02 6.58
N ALA A 109 3.45 16.47 6.04
CA ALA A 109 3.48 15.81 4.73
C ALA A 109 3.89 16.76 3.60
N LYS A 110 3.43 18.02 3.62
CA LYS A 110 3.81 19.04 2.63
C LYS A 110 5.31 19.34 2.70
N ASN A 111 5.86 19.48 3.90
CA ASN A 111 7.29 19.70 4.11
C ASN A 111 8.11 18.50 3.65
N TYR A 112 7.64 17.29 3.94
CA TYR A 112 8.27 16.06 3.47
C TYR A 112 8.36 16.02 1.95
N VAL A 113 7.24 16.19 1.24
CA VAL A 113 7.20 16.20 -0.23
C VAL A 113 8.12 17.27 -0.80
N LYS A 114 8.14 18.48 -0.20
CA LYS A 114 9.05 19.55 -0.62
C LYS A 114 10.52 19.14 -0.46
N THR A 115 10.90 18.54 0.67
CA THR A 115 12.28 18.07 0.93
C THR A 115 12.67 16.96 -0.04
N VAL A 116 11.80 15.99 -0.27
CA VAL A 116 12.00 14.94 -1.27
C VAL A 116 12.33 15.52 -2.63
N CYS A 117 11.52 16.45 -3.12
CA CYS A 117 11.69 17.05 -4.46
C CYS A 117 12.94 17.93 -4.58
N SER A 118 13.27 18.71 -3.53
CA SER A 118 14.36 19.71 -3.59
C SER A 118 15.72 19.14 -3.22
N ILE A 119 15.78 18.11 -2.36
CA ILE A 119 17.03 17.61 -1.77
C ILE A 119 17.20 16.12 -2.02
N ASP A 120 16.28 15.28 -1.52
CA ASP A 120 16.50 13.85 -1.35
C ASP A 120 16.66 13.11 -2.69
N VAL A 121 15.85 13.46 -3.70
CA VAL A 121 15.96 12.86 -5.04
C VAL A 121 17.34 13.06 -5.68
N SER A 122 18.10 14.07 -5.28
CA SER A 122 19.46 14.32 -5.78
C SER A 122 20.52 13.69 -4.89
N THR A 123 20.29 13.60 -3.58
CA THR A 123 21.30 13.11 -2.63
C THR A 123 21.38 11.59 -2.60
N ILE A 124 20.33 10.88 -2.99
CA ILE A 124 20.26 9.42 -2.91
C ILE A 124 21.35 8.70 -3.73
N ASP A 125 21.77 9.30 -4.84
CA ASP A 125 22.81 8.75 -5.74
C ASP A 125 23.84 9.79 -6.20
N GLY A 126 23.70 11.05 -5.76
CA GLY A 126 24.56 12.16 -6.15
C GLY A 126 24.25 12.75 -7.53
N ILE A 127 23.20 12.30 -8.21
CA ILE A 127 22.76 12.86 -9.49
C ILE A 127 21.94 14.11 -9.24
N LYS A 128 22.40 15.26 -9.74
CA LYS A 128 21.65 16.52 -9.61
C LYS A 128 20.33 16.44 -10.39
N ARG A 129 19.21 16.59 -9.69
CA ARG A 129 17.86 16.57 -10.26
C ARG A 129 17.17 17.92 -10.08
N ASN A 130 16.25 18.25 -10.98
CA ASN A 130 15.48 19.48 -10.94
C ASN A 130 14.23 19.29 -10.06
N GLU A 131 14.05 20.14 -9.07
CA GLU A 131 12.91 20.12 -8.14
C GLU A 131 11.56 20.23 -8.88
N LYS A 132 11.47 21.08 -9.90
CA LYS A 132 10.25 21.28 -10.67
C LYS A 132 9.86 20.01 -11.43
N VAL A 133 10.85 19.29 -11.99
CA VAL A 133 10.61 18.00 -12.65
C VAL A 133 10.14 16.96 -11.63
N ALA A 134 10.82 16.84 -10.48
CA ALA A 134 10.43 15.91 -9.42
C ALA A 134 9.01 16.17 -8.93
N SER A 135 8.66 17.43 -8.66
CA SER A 135 7.31 17.78 -8.19
C SER A 135 6.23 17.54 -9.24
N THR A 136 6.52 17.77 -10.53
CA THR A 136 5.58 17.49 -11.62
C THR A 136 5.36 15.99 -11.78
N ILE A 137 6.42 15.17 -11.69
CA ILE A 137 6.32 13.70 -11.71
C ILE A 137 5.46 13.22 -10.54
N LEU A 138 5.72 13.70 -9.31
CA LEU A 138 4.91 13.33 -8.14
C LEU A 138 3.46 13.74 -8.29
N LYS A 139 3.17 14.91 -8.84
CA LYS A 139 1.81 15.37 -9.11
C LYS A 139 1.09 14.48 -10.12
N SER A 140 1.76 14.12 -11.22
CA SER A 140 1.21 13.19 -12.22
C SER A 140 1.00 11.81 -11.61
N TYR A 141 1.93 11.34 -10.80
CA TYR A 141 1.81 10.06 -10.11
C TYR A 141 0.62 10.06 -9.15
N ALA A 142 0.44 11.12 -8.37
CA ALA A 142 -0.67 11.28 -7.43
C ALA A 142 -2.05 11.33 -8.12
N ARG A 143 -2.14 11.87 -9.35
CA ARG A 143 -3.37 11.83 -10.17
C ARG A 143 -3.73 10.41 -10.61
N ASN A 144 -2.78 9.51 -10.61
CA ASN A 144 -2.94 8.12 -11.00
C ASN A 144 -2.86 7.15 -9.81
N ILE A 145 -2.97 7.64 -8.57
CA ILE A 145 -2.92 6.81 -7.35
C ILE A 145 -4.00 5.73 -7.39
N SER A 146 -3.69 4.54 -6.89
CA SER A 146 -4.56 3.36 -6.84
C SER A 146 -5.15 2.97 -8.21
N THR A 147 -4.41 3.24 -9.30
CA THR A 147 -4.81 2.84 -10.66
C THR A 147 -3.76 1.99 -11.36
N LEU A 148 -4.16 1.31 -12.43
CA LEU A 148 -3.28 0.54 -13.30
C LEU A 148 -2.60 1.41 -14.39
N ALA A 149 -2.48 2.70 -14.17
CA ALA A 149 -1.88 3.62 -15.12
C ALA A 149 -0.45 3.19 -15.49
N LYS A 150 -0.18 3.05 -16.79
CA LYS A 150 1.15 2.70 -17.26
C LYS A 150 2.15 3.83 -16.98
N LYS A 151 3.41 3.48 -16.69
CA LYS A 151 4.51 4.44 -16.49
C LYS A 151 4.58 5.49 -17.61
N ASN A 152 4.25 5.10 -18.84
CA ASN A 152 4.21 6.02 -19.99
C ASN A 152 3.10 7.09 -19.89
N VAL A 153 2.00 6.84 -19.16
CA VAL A 153 0.97 7.85 -18.90
C VAL A 153 1.54 8.95 -18.03
N VAL A 154 2.21 8.59 -16.94
CA VAL A 154 2.88 9.54 -16.03
C VAL A 154 3.98 10.33 -16.77
N TYR A 155 4.74 9.65 -17.63
CA TYR A 155 5.77 10.29 -18.47
C TYR A 155 5.18 11.34 -19.42
N LYS A 156 4.12 10.99 -20.16
CA LYS A 156 3.45 11.91 -21.08
C LYS A 156 2.86 13.12 -20.36
N ASP A 157 2.13 12.89 -19.27
CA ASP A 157 1.56 13.93 -18.44
C ASP A 157 2.65 14.87 -17.89
N THR A 158 3.81 14.34 -17.51
CA THR A 158 4.96 15.15 -17.09
C THR A 158 5.45 16.07 -18.21
N ASN A 159 5.57 15.55 -19.45
CA ASN A 159 6.04 16.32 -20.59
C ASN A 159 5.00 17.30 -21.17
N GLU A 160 3.71 17.10 -20.92
CA GLU A 160 2.67 18.10 -21.23
C GLU A 160 2.82 19.36 -20.36
N HIS A 161 3.40 19.22 -19.17
CA HIS A 161 3.64 20.32 -18.23
C HIS A 161 5.06 20.89 -18.28
N LEU A 162 6.02 20.09 -18.75
CA LEU A 162 7.45 20.43 -18.77
C LEU A 162 8.10 19.89 -20.06
N ASP A 163 8.43 20.79 -20.99
CA ASP A 163 9.12 20.40 -22.19
C ASP A 163 10.52 19.82 -21.91
N GLY A 164 10.88 18.78 -22.67
CA GLY A 164 12.28 18.34 -22.77
C GLY A 164 12.76 17.34 -21.72
N VAL A 165 11.87 16.73 -20.93
CA VAL A 165 12.26 15.62 -20.05
C VAL A 165 12.40 14.34 -20.88
N SER A 166 13.64 13.83 -21.06
CA SER A 166 13.86 12.58 -21.75
C SER A 166 13.33 11.39 -20.95
N GLN A 167 12.95 10.29 -21.66
CA GLN A 167 12.51 9.06 -21.01
C GLN A 167 13.56 8.53 -20.01
N THR A 168 14.83 8.52 -20.39
CA THR A 168 15.92 8.08 -19.51
C THR A 168 16.01 8.95 -18.26
N SER A 169 15.88 10.27 -18.40
CA SER A 169 15.87 11.18 -17.24
C SER A 169 14.68 10.88 -16.33
N PHE A 170 13.46 10.79 -16.88
CA PHE A 170 12.26 10.44 -16.16
C PHE A 170 12.43 9.14 -15.36
N ASP A 171 12.99 8.09 -15.98
CA ASP A 171 13.23 6.80 -15.33
C ASP A 171 14.16 6.93 -14.11
N THR A 172 15.18 7.81 -14.16
CA THR A 172 16.06 8.05 -13.01
C THR A 172 15.34 8.75 -11.85
N TYR A 173 14.32 9.58 -12.12
CA TYR A 173 13.51 10.16 -11.05
C TYR A 173 12.62 9.11 -10.39
N ILE A 174 11.97 8.25 -11.18
CA ILE A 174 11.14 7.16 -10.64
C ILE A 174 11.99 6.24 -9.76
N ASP A 175 13.15 5.77 -10.25
CA ASP A 175 14.09 4.95 -9.46
C ASP A 175 14.48 5.63 -8.14
N ALA A 176 14.78 6.94 -8.17
CA ALA A 176 15.11 7.67 -6.95
C ALA A 176 13.92 7.71 -5.96
N LEU A 177 12.69 7.94 -6.44
CA LEU A 177 11.49 7.98 -5.61
C LEU A 177 11.15 6.61 -5.01
N GLU A 178 11.34 5.52 -5.76
CA GLU A 178 11.18 4.15 -5.28
C GLU A 178 12.23 3.83 -4.20
N ARG A 179 13.50 4.19 -4.41
CA ARG A 179 14.60 3.99 -3.45
C ARG A 179 14.46 4.82 -2.19
N LEU A 180 13.81 5.97 -2.26
CA LEU A 180 13.43 6.82 -1.12
C LEU A 180 12.16 6.32 -0.40
N PHE A 181 11.57 5.22 -0.85
CA PHE A 181 10.31 4.68 -0.35
C PHE A 181 9.14 5.69 -0.42
N VAL A 182 9.16 6.61 -1.39
CA VAL A 182 8.05 7.55 -1.64
C VAL A 182 6.95 6.87 -2.46
N ILE A 183 7.36 6.16 -3.51
CA ILE A 183 6.51 5.34 -4.37
C ILE A 183 6.66 3.88 -3.95
N GLN A 184 5.56 3.18 -3.83
CA GLN A 184 5.52 1.77 -3.44
C GLN A 184 4.42 1.01 -4.18
N ASP A 185 4.55 0.92 -5.48
CA ASP A 185 3.62 0.20 -6.36
C ASP A 185 3.41 -1.25 -5.91
N ILE A 186 2.24 -1.80 -6.21
CA ILE A 186 1.91 -3.19 -5.94
C ILE A 186 1.79 -4.00 -7.23
N GLU A 187 2.19 -5.27 -7.14
CA GLU A 187 2.24 -6.20 -8.25
C GLU A 187 0.91 -6.95 -8.41
N ALA A 188 0.66 -7.41 -9.63
CA ALA A 188 -0.47 -8.28 -9.89
C ALA A 188 -0.24 -9.66 -9.26
N TRP A 189 -1.29 -10.20 -8.66
CA TRP A 189 -1.34 -11.56 -8.12
C TRP A 189 -2.14 -12.50 -9.04
N SER A 190 -1.88 -13.79 -8.90
CA SER A 190 -2.66 -14.85 -9.54
C SER A 190 -2.72 -16.07 -8.62
N PRO A 191 -3.86 -16.75 -8.52
CA PRO A 191 -3.97 -17.99 -7.75
C PRO A 191 -3.09 -19.12 -8.31
N ALA A 192 -2.72 -19.05 -9.58
CA ALA A 192 -1.81 -20.00 -10.20
C ALA A 192 -0.35 -19.58 -10.02
N ILE A 193 0.43 -20.30 -9.22
CA ILE A 193 1.83 -20.00 -8.88
C ILE A 193 2.72 -19.74 -10.12
N ARG A 194 2.43 -20.41 -11.25
CA ARG A 194 3.18 -20.27 -12.49
C ARG A 194 2.43 -19.45 -13.56
N SER A 195 1.65 -18.46 -13.12
CA SER A 195 0.89 -17.64 -14.07
C SER A 195 1.77 -16.65 -14.81
N ALA A 196 1.94 -16.85 -16.11
CA ALA A 196 2.60 -15.86 -16.97
C ALA A 196 1.78 -14.56 -17.12
N SER A 197 0.46 -14.61 -16.89
CA SER A 197 -0.40 -13.42 -16.99
C SER A 197 -0.22 -12.46 -15.82
N ALA A 198 0.06 -12.96 -14.61
CA ALA A 198 0.37 -12.08 -13.45
C ALA A 198 1.66 -11.27 -13.71
N ILE A 199 2.71 -11.90 -14.26
CA ILE A 199 3.98 -11.22 -14.57
C ILE A 199 3.81 -10.16 -15.68
N ARG A 200 2.88 -10.37 -16.61
CA ARG A 200 2.64 -9.46 -17.74
C ARG A 200 1.76 -8.26 -17.39
N ARG A 201 1.13 -8.24 -16.24
CA ARG A 201 0.26 -7.13 -15.79
C ARG A 201 1.11 -5.97 -15.31
N GLY A 202 0.54 -4.76 -15.45
CA GLY A 202 1.16 -3.54 -14.96
C GLY A 202 1.24 -3.51 -13.43
N LEU A 203 1.92 -2.50 -12.91
CA LEU A 203 1.90 -2.19 -11.48
C LEU A 203 0.70 -1.29 -11.18
N LYS A 204 0.04 -1.50 -10.06
CA LYS A 204 -0.93 -0.55 -9.49
C LYS A 204 -0.15 0.55 -8.79
N ARG A 205 -0.44 1.81 -9.12
CA ARG A 205 0.33 2.97 -8.67
C ARG A 205 0.01 3.30 -7.23
N GLU A 206 1.02 3.21 -6.35
CA GLU A 206 0.83 3.47 -4.93
C GLU A 206 1.95 4.33 -4.34
N PHE A 207 1.57 5.09 -3.32
CA PHE A 207 2.51 5.75 -2.42
C PHE A 207 2.66 4.94 -1.14
N VAL A 208 3.76 5.19 -0.41
CA VAL A 208 3.93 4.61 0.92
C VAL A 208 2.90 5.16 1.92
N ASP A 209 2.37 6.36 1.66
CA ASP A 209 1.38 7.05 2.50
C ASP A 209 0.49 7.98 1.66
N PRO A 210 -0.84 7.99 1.82
CA PRO A 210 -1.76 8.80 1.02
C PRO A 210 -1.50 10.30 1.14
N SER A 211 -0.97 10.78 2.26
CA SER A 211 -0.67 12.20 2.48
C SER A 211 0.37 12.75 1.51
N ILE A 212 1.20 11.91 0.94
CA ILE A 212 2.16 12.30 -0.12
C ILE A 212 1.39 12.72 -1.37
N ALA A 213 0.40 11.94 -1.79
CA ALA A 213 -0.45 12.28 -2.93
C ALA A 213 -1.28 13.55 -2.65
N VAL A 214 -1.87 13.66 -1.46
CA VAL A 214 -2.60 14.87 -1.02
C VAL A 214 -1.71 16.11 -1.11
N ALA A 215 -0.49 16.03 -0.60
CA ALA A 215 0.47 17.14 -0.64
C ALA A 215 0.92 17.49 -2.06
N ALA A 216 1.20 16.47 -2.90
CA ALA A 216 1.62 16.65 -4.29
C ALA A 216 0.51 17.28 -5.14
N LEU A 217 -0.75 16.96 -4.89
CA LEU A 217 -1.91 17.55 -5.57
C LEU A 217 -2.32 18.91 -4.99
N GLY A 218 -1.80 19.29 -3.82
CA GLY A 218 -2.17 20.52 -3.14
C GLY A 218 -3.59 20.52 -2.58
N LEU A 219 -4.11 19.32 -2.22
CA LEU A 219 -5.45 19.15 -1.69
C LEU A 219 -5.52 19.49 -0.20
N SER A 220 -6.74 19.71 0.28
CA SER A 220 -7.07 19.89 1.70
C SER A 220 -8.17 18.93 2.12
N PRO A 221 -8.38 18.70 3.44
CA PRO A 221 -9.51 17.89 3.91
C PRO A 221 -10.86 18.38 3.39
N GLU A 222 -11.09 19.71 3.36
CA GLU A 222 -12.34 20.29 2.89
C GLU A 222 -12.58 20.04 1.40
N ALA A 223 -11.51 20.09 0.57
CA ALA A 223 -11.61 19.78 -0.84
C ALA A 223 -11.97 18.30 -1.08
N LEU A 224 -11.37 17.39 -0.31
CA LEU A 224 -11.66 15.96 -0.41
C LEU A 224 -13.05 15.58 0.12
N TYR A 225 -13.55 16.29 1.10
CA TYR A 225 -14.91 16.10 1.59
C TYR A 225 -15.97 16.41 0.51
N THR A 226 -15.67 17.34 -0.38
CA THR A 226 -16.54 17.66 -1.52
C THR A 226 -16.28 16.78 -2.75
N ASP A 227 -15.17 16.04 -2.79
CA ASP A 227 -14.81 15.11 -3.86
C ASP A 227 -14.46 13.71 -3.29
N LEU A 228 -15.50 13.02 -2.83
CA LEU A 228 -15.38 11.67 -2.27
C LEU A 228 -14.89 10.65 -3.30
N LYS A 229 -15.04 10.91 -4.61
CA LYS A 229 -14.50 10.05 -5.65
C LYS A 229 -12.96 10.05 -5.62
N THR A 230 -12.35 11.23 -5.57
CA THR A 230 -10.89 11.36 -5.40
C THR A 230 -10.44 10.81 -4.06
N PHE A 231 -11.24 11.03 -3.00
CA PHE A 231 -10.92 10.45 -1.69
C PHE A 231 -10.94 8.92 -1.70
N GLY A 232 -11.80 8.27 -2.49
CA GLY A 232 -11.84 6.80 -2.64
C GLY A 232 -10.48 6.20 -3.00
N PHE A 233 -9.76 6.78 -3.96
CA PHE A 233 -8.40 6.34 -4.31
C PHE A 233 -7.38 6.56 -3.19
N LEU A 234 -7.50 7.65 -2.44
CA LEU A 234 -6.63 7.91 -1.28
C LEU A 234 -6.95 6.98 -0.10
N PHE A 235 -8.22 6.63 0.08
CA PHE A 235 -8.67 5.64 1.07
C PHE A 235 -8.11 4.26 0.75
N GLU A 236 -8.13 3.84 -0.50
CA GLU A 236 -7.50 2.59 -0.94
C GLU A 236 -6.00 2.56 -0.61
N CYS A 237 -5.25 3.60 -0.95
CA CYS A 237 -3.84 3.72 -0.59
C CYS A 237 -3.62 3.65 0.93
N MET A 238 -4.48 4.30 1.73
CA MET A 238 -4.44 4.25 3.20
C MET A 238 -4.70 2.84 3.71
N ALA A 239 -5.70 2.16 3.18
CA ALA A 239 -6.04 0.80 3.56
C ALA A 239 -4.92 -0.19 3.19
N ILE A 240 -4.31 -0.04 2.01
CA ILE A 240 -3.15 -0.83 1.58
C ILE A 240 -1.96 -0.61 2.53
N ARG A 241 -1.67 0.64 2.94
CA ARG A 241 -0.64 0.96 3.94
C ARG A 241 -0.89 0.21 5.24
N ASP A 242 -2.10 0.30 5.76
CA ASP A 242 -2.48 -0.31 7.04
C ASP A 242 -2.43 -1.84 6.96
N LEU A 243 -2.96 -2.44 5.90
CA LEU A 243 -2.89 -3.88 5.68
C LEU A 243 -1.44 -4.39 5.57
N LYS A 244 -0.53 -3.63 4.94
CA LYS A 244 0.90 -3.96 4.92
C LYS A 244 1.47 -3.99 6.34
N ALA A 245 1.13 -3.00 7.18
CA ALA A 245 1.59 -2.96 8.57
C ALA A 245 1.02 -4.12 9.38
N TYR A 246 -0.29 -4.37 9.30
CA TYR A 246 -0.97 -5.43 10.07
C TYR A 246 -0.57 -6.84 9.65
N SER A 247 -0.15 -7.05 8.41
CA SER A 247 0.23 -8.37 7.91
C SER A 247 1.71 -8.72 8.07
N LEU A 248 2.55 -7.80 8.56
CA LEU A 248 4.00 -8.04 8.73
C LEU A 248 4.29 -9.26 9.60
N SER A 249 3.58 -9.41 10.73
CA SER A 249 3.76 -10.54 11.65
C SER A 249 3.27 -11.87 11.06
N LEU A 250 2.46 -11.84 10.00
CA LEU A 250 1.93 -13.00 9.29
C LEU A 250 2.75 -13.38 8.05
N GLY A 251 3.82 -12.65 7.76
CA GLY A 251 4.55 -12.78 6.49
C GLY A 251 3.68 -12.44 5.28
N GLY A 252 2.77 -11.47 5.45
CA GLY A 252 1.82 -11.09 4.42
C GLY A 252 2.43 -10.24 3.32
N THR A 253 2.00 -10.47 2.09
CA THR A 253 2.31 -9.65 0.92
C THR A 253 1.04 -9.12 0.30
N ILE A 254 0.99 -7.83 0.03
CA ILE A 254 -0.14 -7.18 -0.65
C ILE A 254 0.14 -7.10 -2.14
N SER A 255 -0.81 -7.57 -2.92
CA SER A 255 -0.87 -7.50 -4.38
C SER A 255 -2.28 -7.11 -4.80
N TYR A 256 -2.57 -7.03 -6.08
CA TYR A 256 -3.93 -6.85 -6.61
C TYR A 256 -4.30 -7.96 -7.59
N TYR A 257 -5.60 -8.19 -7.81
CA TYR A 257 -6.07 -9.08 -8.86
C TYR A 257 -6.84 -8.29 -9.91
N HIS A 258 -6.55 -8.57 -11.18
CA HIS A 258 -7.30 -8.03 -12.30
C HIS A 258 -7.14 -8.98 -13.48
N ASP A 259 -8.25 -9.45 -14.04
CA ASP A 259 -8.23 -10.38 -15.15
C ASP A 259 -8.52 -9.70 -16.51
N ARG A 260 -8.59 -10.49 -17.56
CA ARG A 260 -8.84 -10.00 -18.92
C ARG A 260 -10.30 -9.59 -19.17
N TYR A 261 -11.19 -9.86 -18.27
CA TYR A 261 -12.62 -9.54 -18.34
C TYR A 261 -12.99 -8.37 -17.42
N ASP A 262 -11.96 -7.64 -16.95
CA ASP A 262 -12.09 -6.51 -16.02
C ASP A 262 -12.68 -6.89 -14.65
N LEU A 263 -12.64 -8.19 -14.28
CA LEU A 263 -12.92 -8.62 -12.92
C LEU A 263 -11.71 -8.35 -12.04
N GLU A 264 -11.93 -7.62 -10.94
CA GLU A 264 -10.85 -7.19 -10.06
C GLU A 264 -11.13 -7.47 -8.59
N ALA A 265 -10.04 -7.55 -7.81
CA ALA A 265 -10.02 -7.33 -6.38
C ALA A 265 -8.95 -6.27 -6.11
N ASP A 266 -9.33 -5.22 -5.41
CA ASP A 266 -8.47 -4.05 -5.16
C ASP A 266 -7.16 -4.46 -4.46
N ALA A 267 -7.25 -5.42 -3.53
CA ALA A 267 -6.09 -6.03 -2.92
C ALA A 267 -6.25 -7.55 -2.74
N VAL A 268 -5.11 -8.24 -2.78
CA VAL A 268 -4.96 -9.63 -2.37
C VAL A 268 -3.89 -9.68 -1.29
N LEU A 269 -4.28 -10.03 -0.08
CA LEU A 269 -3.33 -10.30 1.00
C LEU A 269 -2.98 -11.79 0.98
N HIS A 270 -1.76 -12.11 0.60
CA HIS A 270 -1.24 -13.48 0.51
C HIS A 270 -0.20 -13.71 1.60
N LEU A 271 -0.39 -14.75 2.40
CA LEU A 271 0.50 -15.13 3.51
C LEU A 271 1.56 -16.13 3.05
N GLU A 272 2.68 -16.19 3.76
CA GLU A 272 3.78 -17.15 3.48
C GLU A 272 3.34 -18.62 3.56
N ASP A 273 2.30 -18.94 4.34
CA ASP A 273 1.74 -20.30 4.44
C ASP A 273 0.75 -20.66 3.32
N GLY A 274 0.57 -19.75 2.35
CA GLY A 274 -0.27 -19.91 1.18
C GLY A 274 -1.74 -19.54 1.41
N ARG A 275 -2.16 -19.15 2.62
CA ARG A 275 -3.49 -18.57 2.86
C ARG A 275 -3.59 -17.20 2.20
N TYR A 276 -4.80 -16.84 1.74
CA TYR A 276 -5.00 -15.51 1.19
C TYR A 276 -6.41 -14.97 1.38
N ALA A 277 -6.51 -13.65 1.40
CA ALA A 277 -7.75 -12.91 1.39
C ALA A 277 -7.89 -12.13 0.09
N LEU A 278 -9.12 -12.08 -0.46
CA LEU A 278 -9.52 -11.15 -1.51
C LEU A 278 -10.21 -9.96 -0.86
N ILE A 279 -9.85 -8.75 -1.28
CA ILE A 279 -10.24 -7.52 -0.60
C ILE A 279 -10.69 -6.48 -1.63
N GLU A 280 -11.83 -5.85 -1.35
CA GLU A 280 -12.34 -4.64 -2.01
C GLU A 280 -12.36 -3.48 -1.02
N PHE A 281 -12.14 -2.26 -1.52
CA PHE A 281 -12.20 -1.03 -0.73
C PHE A 281 -13.39 -0.18 -1.16
N LYS A 282 -14.27 0.13 -0.23
CA LYS A 282 -15.48 0.92 -0.51
C LYS A 282 -15.69 1.97 0.59
N LEU A 283 -15.84 3.24 0.22
CA LEU A 283 -16.06 4.30 1.22
C LEU A 283 -17.42 4.19 1.88
N GLY A 284 -18.45 3.93 1.09
CA GLY A 284 -19.84 3.95 1.53
C GLY A 284 -20.54 2.60 1.39
N SER A 285 -21.72 2.51 2.00
CA SER A 285 -22.52 1.27 2.01
C SER A 285 -23.13 0.90 0.64
N ARG A 286 -23.30 1.87 -0.26
CA ARG A 286 -23.96 1.65 -1.56
C ARG A 286 -23.18 0.72 -2.49
N GLU A 287 -21.87 0.70 -2.38
CA GLU A 287 -20.95 -0.02 -3.27
C GLU A 287 -20.50 -1.37 -2.67
N ILE A 288 -20.92 -1.67 -1.42
CA ILE A 288 -20.54 -2.93 -0.73
C ILE A 288 -21.05 -4.15 -1.51
N GLU A 289 -22.28 -4.07 -2.04
CA GLU A 289 -22.87 -5.16 -2.80
C GLU A 289 -22.05 -5.53 -4.03
N GLU A 290 -21.68 -4.53 -4.83
CA GLU A 290 -20.83 -4.70 -6.01
C GLU A 290 -19.47 -5.31 -5.66
N GLY A 291 -18.79 -4.76 -4.64
CA GLY A 291 -17.52 -5.31 -4.18
C GLY A 291 -17.62 -6.75 -3.69
N ALA A 292 -18.67 -7.07 -2.94
CA ALA A 292 -18.89 -8.44 -2.48
C ALA A 292 -19.13 -9.42 -3.65
N GLU A 293 -19.88 -9.00 -4.69
CA GLU A 293 -20.11 -9.83 -5.88
C GLU A 293 -18.82 -10.08 -6.66
N HIS A 294 -17.94 -9.10 -6.82
CA HIS A 294 -16.63 -9.29 -7.45
C HIS A 294 -15.80 -10.37 -6.72
N LEU A 295 -15.71 -10.26 -5.40
CA LEU A 295 -14.95 -11.23 -4.59
C LEU A 295 -15.52 -12.66 -4.70
N LYS A 296 -16.85 -12.78 -4.67
CA LYS A 296 -17.54 -14.07 -4.83
C LYS A 296 -17.32 -14.66 -6.22
N GLU A 297 -17.36 -13.82 -7.25
CA GLU A 297 -17.12 -14.26 -8.62
C GLU A 297 -15.69 -14.79 -8.80
N ILE A 298 -14.68 -14.12 -8.24
CA ILE A 298 -13.30 -14.62 -8.25
C ILE A 298 -13.22 -15.98 -7.55
N LYS A 299 -13.87 -16.13 -6.37
CA LYS A 299 -13.92 -17.41 -5.65
C LYS A 299 -14.60 -18.50 -6.49
N ARG A 300 -15.73 -18.17 -7.12
CA ARG A 300 -16.46 -19.11 -8.00
C ARG A 300 -15.58 -19.59 -9.16
N LEU A 301 -14.82 -18.70 -9.79
CA LEU A 301 -13.90 -19.07 -10.88
C LEU A 301 -12.77 -19.99 -10.41
N VAL A 302 -12.26 -19.80 -9.20
CA VAL A 302 -11.27 -20.71 -8.58
C VAL A 302 -11.89 -22.09 -8.34
N GLN A 303 -13.12 -22.13 -7.83
CA GLN A 303 -13.85 -23.38 -7.60
C GLN A 303 -14.15 -24.12 -8.90
N GLU A 304 -14.60 -23.41 -9.93
CA GLU A 304 -14.86 -23.96 -11.26
C GLU A 304 -13.58 -24.56 -11.88
N HIS A 305 -12.46 -23.84 -11.79
CA HIS A 305 -11.15 -24.37 -12.19
C HIS A 305 -10.86 -25.71 -11.50
N ASN A 306 -11.14 -25.81 -10.22
CA ASN A 306 -10.87 -26.98 -9.40
C ASN A 306 -11.76 -28.21 -9.74
N THR A 307 -12.85 -28.03 -10.49
CA THR A 307 -13.67 -29.14 -10.98
C THR A 307 -13.04 -29.90 -12.16
N THR A 308 -12.05 -29.29 -12.82
CA THR A 308 -11.40 -29.86 -13.99
C THR A 308 -10.30 -30.83 -13.57
N GLU A 309 -10.47 -32.14 -13.83
CA GLU A 309 -9.58 -33.22 -13.36
C GLU A 309 -8.12 -33.13 -13.86
N LYS A 310 -7.89 -32.46 -15.01
CA LYS A 310 -6.56 -32.37 -15.63
C LYS A 310 -5.73 -31.17 -15.17
N GLN A 311 -6.24 -30.35 -14.24
CA GLN A 311 -5.57 -29.13 -13.80
C GLN A 311 -5.07 -29.27 -12.36
N ILE A 312 -3.97 -28.59 -12.05
CA ILE A 312 -3.51 -28.45 -10.66
C ILE A 312 -4.53 -27.62 -9.91
N LYS A 313 -5.05 -28.18 -8.82
CA LYS A 313 -6.04 -27.49 -7.96
C LYS A 313 -5.43 -26.20 -7.39
N LEU A 314 -6.19 -25.14 -7.47
CA LEU A 314 -5.88 -23.84 -6.87
C LEU A 314 -6.42 -23.81 -5.43
N ARG A 315 -5.71 -23.14 -4.54
CA ARG A 315 -6.24 -22.83 -3.21
C ARG A 315 -7.41 -21.86 -3.36
N GLU A 316 -8.50 -22.14 -2.66
CA GLU A 316 -9.60 -21.17 -2.53
C GLU A 316 -9.23 -20.04 -1.57
N PRO A 317 -9.81 -18.84 -1.73
CA PRO A 317 -9.59 -17.74 -0.79
C PRO A 317 -10.05 -18.15 0.62
N ASP A 318 -9.23 -17.84 1.60
CA ASP A 318 -9.55 -18.10 3.01
C ASP A 318 -10.52 -17.06 3.57
N LEU A 319 -10.44 -15.82 3.10
CA LEU A 319 -11.30 -14.71 3.48
C LEU A 319 -11.73 -13.90 2.25
N LEU A 320 -12.97 -13.41 2.28
CA LEU A 320 -13.49 -12.37 1.40
C LEU A 320 -13.85 -11.17 2.27
N MET A 321 -13.26 -10.02 2.01
CA MET A 321 -13.42 -8.82 2.84
C MET A 321 -13.72 -7.59 2.00
N VAL A 322 -14.72 -6.81 2.40
CA VAL A 322 -14.90 -5.44 1.94
C VAL A 322 -14.49 -4.53 3.09
N ILE A 323 -13.39 -3.81 2.92
CA ILE A 323 -12.91 -2.84 3.89
C ILE A 323 -13.54 -1.49 3.58
N THR A 324 -14.17 -0.87 4.60
CA THR A 324 -14.98 0.31 4.40
C THR A 324 -14.50 1.52 5.20
N GLY A 325 -14.90 2.71 4.72
CA GLY A 325 -14.86 3.94 5.52
C GLY A 325 -16.08 4.13 6.42
N GLY A 326 -16.97 3.11 6.49
CA GLY A 326 -18.18 3.16 7.31
C GLY A 326 -17.95 2.84 8.79
N GLU A 327 -19.05 2.71 9.54
CA GLU A 327 -19.00 2.58 11.00
C GLU A 327 -19.18 1.15 11.50
N MET A 328 -19.87 0.27 10.77
CA MET A 328 -20.34 -1.02 11.28
C MET A 328 -19.66 -2.21 10.60
N ALA A 329 -19.14 -3.13 11.41
CA ALA A 329 -18.67 -4.43 10.95
C ALA A 329 -19.78 -5.48 11.05
N TYR A 330 -19.83 -6.37 10.07
CA TYR A 330 -20.75 -7.52 10.05
C TYR A 330 -20.32 -8.56 9.03
N THR A 331 -20.80 -9.78 9.20
CA THR A 331 -20.66 -10.86 8.22
C THR A 331 -21.94 -10.99 7.42
N ARG A 332 -21.84 -10.88 6.10
CA ARG A 332 -22.97 -11.08 5.18
C ARG A 332 -23.43 -12.55 5.18
N PRO A 333 -24.70 -12.84 4.82
CA PRO A 333 -25.17 -14.23 4.72
C PRO A 333 -24.37 -15.11 3.73
N ASP A 334 -23.69 -14.49 2.74
CA ASP A 334 -22.82 -15.17 1.77
C ASP A 334 -21.38 -15.34 2.26
N GLY A 335 -21.08 -14.96 3.51
CA GLY A 335 -19.78 -15.13 4.17
C GLY A 335 -18.76 -14.01 3.91
N VAL A 336 -19.11 -12.99 3.12
CA VAL A 336 -18.24 -11.82 2.93
C VAL A 336 -18.25 -10.96 4.20
N LYS A 337 -17.10 -10.62 4.71
CA LYS A 337 -16.93 -9.79 5.91
C LYS A 337 -16.82 -8.31 5.51
N ILE A 338 -17.66 -7.49 6.11
CA ILE A 338 -17.65 -6.04 5.95
C ILE A 338 -16.97 -5.45 7.17
N ILE A 339 -15.87 -4.73 6.97
CA ILE A 339 -15.01 -4.31 8.07
C ILE A 339 -14.62 -2.84 7.91
N PRO A 340 -14.99 -1.95 8.85
CA PRO A 340 -14.43 -0.60 8.88
C PRO A 340 -12.92 -0.63 9.06
N LEU A 341 -12.18 0.15 8.27
CA LEU A 341 -10.72 0.23 8.40
C LEU A 341 -10.31 0.63 9.82
N ALA A 342 -11.08 1.52 10.44
CA ALA A 342 -10.86 1.99 11.81
C ALA A 342 -11.25 0.99 12.91
N CYS A 343 -11.62 -0.25 12.56
CA CYS A 343 -11.76 -1.37 13.50
C CYS A 343 -10.61 -2.37 13.44
N LEU A 344 -9.74 -2.27 12.42
CA LEU A 344 -8.67 -3.24 12.17
C LEU A 344 -7.42 -2.99 13.04
N LYS A 345 -6.74 -4.11 13.34
CA LYS A 345 -5.34 -4.18 13.81
C LYS A 345 -4.65 -5.43 13.25
N ASP A 346 -3.37 -5.62 13.59
CA ASP A 346 -2.54 -6.80 13.36
C ASP A 346 -3.09 -8.10 13.96
#